data_31fc0ef53547da2ae12053cfbe4a0df9
#
_entry.id   31fc0ef53547da2ae12053cfbe4a0df9
#
_cell.length_a   1.000
_cell.length_b   1.000
_cell.length_c   1.000
_cell.angle_alpha   90.00
_cell.angle_beta   90.00
_cell.angle_gamma   90.00
#
_symmetry.space_group_name_H-M   'P 1'
#
loop_
_entity.id
_entity.type
_entity.pdbx_description
1 polymer ?
#
loop_
_entity_poly.entity_id
_entity_poly.type
_entity_poly.pdbx_seq_one_letter_code
_entity_poly.pdbx_strand_id
1 'polypeptide(L)'
;MIKVAISGYYGFKNFGDEAILSVLVNHLKTFENADITVFSSDIEYTEKTYGVKAVKRFNLKDVIKTIQNCDVLVSGGGSLLQDVTSLKSLIYYAFIIALGLLFNKKVIIFAQGIGPLNSNIAQNIVKNLLKYCSYVTVRDENSLKLLEKLGVKSELVCDPIYSLDIKSVPQNGVIGVQLREFKTMNFE
;
A
#
# COMPACT_ATOMS: atom_id res chain seq x y z
N MET A 1 -7.62 13.09 -18.57
CA MET A 1 -7.89 12.69 -17.17
C MET A 1 -7.20 11.35 -16.93
N ILE A 2 -6.24 11.29 -16.02
CA ILE A 2 -5.49 10.08 -15.70
C ILE A 2 -6.29 9.28 -14.66
N LYS A 3 -6.57 8.02 -14.95
CA LYS A 3 -7.31 7.13 -14.06
C LYS A 3 -6.34 6.34 -13.20
N VAL A 4 -6.43 6.52 -11.88
CA VAL A 4 -5.56 5.88 -10.90
C VAL A 4 -6.36 4.93 -10.03
N ALA A 5 -5.98 3.65 -10.02
CA ALA A 5 -6.50 2.66 -9.07
C ALA A 5 -5.50 2.50 -7.92
N ILE A 6 -5.99 2.51 -6.68
CA ILE A 6 -5.15 2.39 -5.49
C ILE A 6 -5.54 1.15 -4.70
N SER A 7 -4.58 0.27 -4.47
CA SER A 7 -4.71 -0.94 -3.65
C SER A 7 -3.92 -0.82 -2.35
N GLY A 8 -4.52 -1.21 -1.23
CA GLY A 8 -3.88 -1.18 0.08
C GLY A 8 -4.76 -1.79 1.17
N TYR A 9 -4.39 -1.62 2.43
CA TYR A 9 -5.19 -2.06 3.57
C TYR A 9 -6.14 -0.95 4.03
N TYR A 10 -7.08 -0.58 3.15
CA TYR A 10 -7.96 0.57 3.31
C TYR A 10 -9.40 0.21 3.67
N GLY A 11 -10.08 1.11 4.39
CA GLY A 11 -11.43 0.92 4.87
C GLY A 11 -11.53 0.01 6.10
N PHE A 12 -10.41 -0.24 6.78
CA PHE A 12 -10.36 -0.97 8.05
C PHE A 12 -10.19 -0.03 9.25
N LYS A 13 -10.11 1.28 9.02
CA LYS A 13 -9.89 2.30 10.04
C LYS A 13 -8.58 2.10 10.82
N ASN A 14 -7.59 1.49 10.17
CA ASN A 14 -6.23 1.43 10.69
C ASN A 14 -5.57 2.79 10.47
N PHE A 15 -5.25 3.50 11.54
CA PHE A 15 -4.77 4.87 11.47
C PHE A 15 -3.55 5.04 10.53
N GLY A 16 -2.57 4.12 10.60
CA GLY A 16 -1.35 4.21 9.77
C GLY A 16 -1.65 4.07 8.28
N ASP A 17 -2.44 3.06 7.90
CA ASP A 17 -2.78 2.81 6.50
C ASP A 17 -3.69 3.92 5.94
N GLU A 18 -4.66 4.40 6.75
CA GLU A 18 -5.54 5.51 6.36
C GLU A 18 -4.76 6.84 6.24
N ALA A 19 -3.77 7.08 7.10
CA ALA A 19 -2.91 8.25 7.01
C ALA A 19 -2.09 8.25 5.71
N ILE A 20 -1.51 7.11 5.34
CA ILE A 20 -0.78 6.95 4.08
C ILE A 20 -1.72 7.16 2.88
N LEU A 21 -2.94 6.61 2.92
CA LEU A 21 -3.94 6.86 1.88
C LEU A 21 -4.26 8.34 1.75
N SER A 22 -4.44 9.05 2.87
CA SER A 22 -4.70 10.49 2.88
C SER A 22 -3.60 11.27 2.17
N VAL A 23 -2.33 10.99 2.50
CA VAL A 23 -1.19 11.63 1.84
C VAL A 23 -1.17 11.35 0.34
N LEU A 24 -1.35 10.08 -0.05
CA LEU A 24 -1.34 9.68 -1.46
C LEU A 24 -2.47 10.34 -2.25
N VAL A 25 -3.70 10.33 -1.73
CA VAL A 25 -4.86 10.96 -2.37
C VAL A 25 -4.69 12.48 -2.48
N ASN A 26 -4.23 13.14 -1.41
CA ASN A 26 -4.01 14.58 -1.43
C ASN A 26 -2.94 14.96 -2.46
N HIS A 27 -1.84 14.20 -2.55
CA HIS A 27 -0.81 14.40 -3.57
C HIS A 27 -1.35 14.20 -4.99
N LEU A 28 -2.09 13.11 -5.21
CA LEU A 28 -2.68 12.85 -6.53
C LEU A 28 -3.70 13.91 -6.95
N LYS A 29 -4.41 14.51 -6.01
CA LYS A 29 -5.35 15.61 -6.27
C LYS A 29 -4.66 16.94 -6.65
N THR A 30 -3.36 17.10 -6.37
CA THR A 30 -2.61 18.26 -6.87
C THR A 30 -2.39 18.22 -8.38
N PHE A 31 -2.44 17.03 -8.98
CA PHE A 31 -2.41 16.89 -10.44
C PHE A 31 -3.82 17.15 -10.98
N GLU A 32 -3.95 18.17 -11.80
CA GLU A 32 -5.20 18.46 -12.51
C GLU A 32 -5.64 17.22 -13.31
N ASN A 33 -6.90 16.80 -13.12
CA ASN A 33 -7.52 15.68 -13.83
C ASN A 33 -7.16 14.25 -13.39
N ALA A 34 -6.82 13.99 -12.14
CA ALA A 34 -6.74 12.63 -11.62
C ALA A 34 -8.13 12.07 -11.25
N ASP A 35 -8.55 10.95 -11.87
CA ASP A 35 -9.74 10.17 -11.45
C ASP A 35 -9.30 8.99 -10.60
N ILE A 36 -9.50 9.10 -9.28
CA ILE A 36 -8.96 8.17 -8.28
C ILE A 36 -10.04 7.18 -7.84
N THR A 37 -9.72 5.89 -7.89
CA THR A 37 -10.55 4.81 -7.36
C THR A 37 -9.75 3.96 -6.37
N VAL A 38 -10.25 3.80 -5.15
CA VAL A 38 -9.59 3.07 -4.06
C VAL A 38 -10.27 1.71 -3.85
N PHE A 39 -9.48 0.64 -3.72
CA PHE A 39 -9.99 -0.66 -3.28
C PHE A 39 -10.12 -0.66 -1.76
N SER A 40 -11.36 -0.64 -1.27
CA SER A 40 -11.67 -0.46 0.14
C SER A 40 -12.52 -1.59 0.72
N SER A 41 -12.42 -1.81 2.01
CA SER A 41 -13.30 -2.66 2.80
C SER A 41 -14.61 -1.95 3.15
N ASP A 42 -14.56 -0.63 3.34
CA ASP A 42 -15.68 0.25 3.66
C ASP A 42 -15.75 1.38 2.62
N ILE A 43 -16.63 1.20 1.62
CA ILE A 43 -16.77 2.13 0.48
C ILE A 43 -17.23 3.50 0.97
N GLU A 44 -18.33 3.53 1.74
CA GLU A 44 -18.95 4.77 2.20
C GLU A 44 -17.96 5.62 3.03
N TYR A 45 -17.26 4.98 3.96
CA TYR A 45 -16.22 5.65 4.74
C TYR A 45 -15.13 6.25 3.83
N THR A 46 -14.64 5.47 2.87
CA THR A 46 -13.54 5.90 1.99
C THR A 46 -13.96 7.05 1.09
N GLU A 47 -15.15 6.95 0.47
CA GLU A 47 -15.67 8.02 -0.40
C GLU A 47 -15.92 9.30 0.37
N LYS A 48 -16.54 9.21 1.55
CA LYS A 48 -16.84 10.38 2.40
C LYS A 48 -15.57 11.03 2.95
N THR A 49 -14.60 10.22 3.39
CA THR A 49 -13.39 10.74 4.04
C THR A 49 -12.43 11.37 3.05
N TYR A 50 -12.23 10.74 1.90
CA TYR A 50 -11.20 11.15 0.94
C TYR A 50 -11.75 11.87 -0.29
N GLY A 51 -13.08 11.85 -0.53
CA GLY A 51 -13.68 12.47 -1.71
C GLY A 51 -13.18 11.85 -3.02
N VAL A 52 -13.07 10.55 -3.06
CA VAL A 52 -12.64 9.72 -4.20
C VAL A 52 -13.63 8.58 -4.42
N LYS A 53 -13.60 7.94 -5.58
CA LYS A 53 -14.39 6.73 -5.82
C LYS A 53 -13.80 5.55 -5.03
N ALA A 54 -14.65 4.64 -4.58
CA ALA A 54 -14.21 3.40 -3.98
C ALA A 54 -14.95 2.18 -4.55
N VAL A 55 -14.26 1.03 -4.56
CA VAL A 55 -14.85 -0.27 -4.91
C VAL A 55 -14.50 -1.30 -3.84
N LYS A 56 -15.39 -2.27 -3.63
CA LYS A 56 -15.19 -3.29 -2.62
C LYS A 56 -14.02 -4.20 -3.00
N ARG A 57 -12.97 -4.20 -2.17
CA ARG A 57 -11.69 -4.88 -2.43
C ARG A 57 -11.79 -6.38 -2.75
N PHE A 58 -12.82 -7.07 -2.25
CA PHE A 58 -13.06 -8.49 -2.50
C PHE A 58 -14.10 -8.76 -3.59
N ASN A 59 -14.68 -7.73 -4.20
CA ASN A 59 -15.49 -7.90 -5.39
C ASN A 59 -14.56 -7.97 -6.62
N LEU A 60 -14.13 -9.17 -6.95
CA LEU A 60 -13.15 -9.40 -8.04
C LEU A 60 -13.62 -8.83 -9.37
N LYS A 61 -14.92 -8.86 -9.66
CA LYS A 61 -15.48 -8.31 -10.91
C LYS A 61 -15.23 -6.81 -11.02
N ASP A 62 -15.51 -6.06 -9.95
CA ASP A 62 -15.31 -4.60 -9.93
C ASP A 62 -13.82 -4.24 -9.89
N VAL A 63 -13.02 -5.00 -9.14
CA VAL A 63 -11.56 -4.83 -9.08
C VAL A 63 -10.95 -5.02 -10.47
N ILE A 64 -11.25 -6.12 -11.16
CA ILE A 64 -10.76 -6.41 -12.51
C ILE A 64 -11.18 -5.30 -13.47
N LYS A 65 -12.48 -4.92 -13.46
CA LYS A 65 -13.00 -3.84 -14.30
C LYS A 65 -12.31 -2.52 -14.05
N THR A 66 -12.03 -2.19 -12.79
CA THR A 66 -11.32 -0.97 -12.41
C THR A 66 -9.89 -0.99 -12.91
N ILE A 67 -9.15 -2.10 -12.74
CA ILE A 67 -7.77 -2.25 -13.24
C ILE A 67 -7.74 -2.17 -14.76
N GLN A 68 -8.67 -2.83 -15.46
CA GLN A 68 -8.73 -2.75 -16.93
C GLN A 68 -8.92 -1.32 -17.44
N ASN A 69 -9.64 -0.48 -16.69
CA ASN A 69 -9.96 0.90 -17.09
C ASN A 69 -9.04 1.96 -16.50
N CYS A 70 -8.09 1.62 -15.62
CA CYS A 70 -7.12 2.58 -15.11
C CYS A 70 -5.92 2.72 -16.06
N ASP A 71 -5.18 3.81 -15.91
CA ASP A 71 -3.90 4.05 -16.56
C ASP A 71 -2.75 3.64 -15.66
N VAL A 72 -2.93 3.85 -14.35
CA VAL A 72 -1.93 3.58 -13.30
C VAL A 72 -2.58 2.79 -12.17
N LEU A 73 -1.91 1.72 -11.76
CA LEU A 73 -2.21 0.98 -10.54
C LEU A 73 -1.14 1.30 -9.48
N VAL A 74 -1.57 1.85 -8.35
CA VAL A 74 -0.69 2.12 -7.22
C VAL A 74 -0.94 1.06 -6.15
N SER A 75 0.09 0.28 -5.82
CA SER A 75 0.11 -0.51 -4.59
C SER A 75 0.60 0.42 -3.48
N GLY A 76 -0.33 0.86 -2.63
CA GLY A 76 -0.10 1.90 -1.64
C GLY A 76 0.82 1.46 -0.51
N GLY A 77 1.18 2.39 0.36
CA GLY A 77 2.07 2.15 1.49
C GLY A 77 1.55 1.14 2.51
N GLY A 78 2.25 1.02 3.61
CA GLY A 78 2.06 -0.02 4.60
C GLY A 78 3.03 -1.19 4.39
N SER A 79 2.81 -2.31 5.05
CA SER A 79 3.61 -3.54 4.90
C SER A 79 2.74 -4.65 4.32
N LEU A 80 2.47 -4.56 3.02
CA LEU A 80 1.51 -5.42 2.33
C LEU A 80 2.14 -6.73 1.82
N LEU A 81 3.40 -6.65 1.37
CA LEU A 81 4.15 -7.77 0.80
C LEU A 81 5.06 -8.39 1.86
N GLN A 82 4.46 -9.19 2.75
CA GLN A 82 5.14 -9.91 3.83
C GLN A 82 4.38 -11.23 4.14
N ASP A 83 5.08 -12.25 4.64
CA ASP A 83 4.49 -13.58 4.90
C ASP A 83 4.38 -13.94 6.40
N VAL A 84 4.71 -12.98 7.30
CA VAL A 84 4.66 -13.20 8.75
C VAL A 84 3.23 -13.21 9.29
N THR A 85 2.38 -12.29 8.85
CA THR A 85 0.99 -12.20 9.32
C THR A 85 0.09 -13.19 8.60
N SER A 86 0.20 -13.31 7.28
CA SER A 86 -0.62 -14.22 6.49
C SER A 86 -0.10 -14.34 5.05
N LEU A 87 0.19 -15.55 4.62
CA LEU A 87 0.49 -15.83 3.22
C LEU A 87 -0.70 -15.48 2.30
N LYS A 88 -1.94 -15.62 2.79
CA LYS A 88 -3.15 -15.23 2.04
C LYS A 88 -3.19 -13.73 1.74
N SER A 89 -2.73 -12.90 2.68
CA SER A 89 -2.64 -11.45 2.48
C SER A 89 -1.62 -11.11 1.40
N LEU A 90 -0.44 -11.69 1.46
CA LEU A 90 0.59 -11.53 0.43
C LEU A 90 0.07 -11.95 -0.96
N ILE A 91 -0.58 -13.11 -1.06
CA ILE A 91 -1.14 -13.62 -2.32
C ILE A 91 -2.20 -12.64 -2.88
N TYR A 92 -3.05 -12.07 -2.02
CA TYR A 92 -4.05 -11.09 -2.46
C TYR A 92 -3.39 -9.85 -3.11
N TYR A 93 -2.41 -9.23 -2.44
CA TYR A 93 -1.74 -8.05 -3.01
C TYR A 93 -0.88 -8.38 -4.23
N ALA A 94 -0.21 -9.52 -4.20
CA ALA A 94 0.52 -10.03 -5.35
C ALA A 94 -0.41 -10.26 -6.57
N PHE A 95 -1.61 -10.78 -6.35
CA PHE A 95 -2.62 -10.97 -7.38
C PHE A 95 -3.08 -9.64 -7.99
N ILE A 96 -3.31 -8.61 -7.18
CA ILE A 96 -3.68 -7.27 -7.68
C ILE A 96 -2.56 -6.68 -8.55
N ILE A 97 -1.30 -6.80 -8.10
CA ILE A 97 -0.13 -6.35 -8.88
C ILE A 97 -0.05 -7.14 -10.20
N ALA A 98 -0.20 -8.47 -10.14
CA ALA A 98 -0.17 -9.33 -11.31
C ALA A 98 -1.26 -8.96 -12.35
N LEU A 99 -2.47 -8.65 -11.90
CA LEU A 99 -3.54 -8.15 -12.78
C LEU A 99 -3.14 -6.84 -13.46
N GLY A 100 -2.56 -5.89 -12.74
CA GLY A 100 -2.06 -4.63 -13.32
C GLY A 100 -1.04 -4.88 -14.43
N LEU A 101 -0.07 -5.75 -14.17
CA LEU A 101 0.95 -6.14 -15.16
C LEU A 101 0.34 -6.88 -16.35
N LEU A 102 -0.59 -7.82 -16.10
CA LEU A 102 -1.28 -8.60 -17.14
C LEU A 102 -2.07 -7.69 -18.10
N PHE A 103 -2.69 -6.63 -17.57
CA PHE A 103 -3.42 -5.65 -18.38
C PHE A 103 -2.53 -4.50 -18.90
N ASN A 104 -1.20 -4.67 -18.85
CA ASN A 104 -0.21 -3.68 -19.33
C ASN A 104 -0.40 -2.28 -18.72
N LYS A 105 -0.74 -2.23 -17.41
CA LYS A 105 -0.87 -0.96 -16.69
C LYS A 105 0.48 -0.53 -16.11
N LYS A 106 0.65 0.79 -15.94
CA LYS A 106 1.78 1.29 -15.14
C LYS A 106 1.53 0.92 -13.68
N VAL A 107 2.36 0.02 -13.14
CA VAL A 107 2.25 -0.42 -11.75
C VAL A 107 3.33 0.25 -10.92
N ILE A 108 2.91 0.92 -9.85
CA ILE A 108 3.79 1.64 -8.92
C ILE A 108 3.64 1.01 -7.53
N ILE A 109 4.76 0.63 -6.94
CA ILE A 109 4.86 0.27 -5.51
C ILE A 109 5.25 1.55 -4.77
N PHE A 110 4.35 2.04 -3.91
CA PHE A 110 4.50 3.35 -3.29
C PHE A 110 4.91 3.24 -1.83
N ALA A 111 6.15 3.59 -1.54
CA ALA A 111 6.74 3.72 -0.21
C ALA A 111 6.35 2.56 0.74
N GLN A 112 6.47 1.31 0.26
CA GLN A 112 6.10 0.13 1.05
C GLN A 112 7.24 -0.35 1.94
N GLY A 113 6.88 -0.87 3.12
CA GLY A 113 7.69 -1.83 3.84
C GLY A 113 7.54 -3.22 3.18
N ILE A 114 8.64 -3.81 2.73
CA ILE A 114 8.65 -5.13 2.09
C ILE A 114 9.28 -6.15 3.02
N GLY A 115 8.56 -7.24 3.26
CA GLY A 115 9.04 -8.31 4.13
C GLY A 115 8.65 -8.13 5.61
N PRO A 116 9.15 -9.08 6.48
CA PRO A 116 9.98 -10.23 6.13
C PRO A 116 9.33 -11.20 5.13
N LEU A 117 10.16 -11.83 4.29
CA LEU A 117 9.75 -12.89 3.37
C LEU A 117 10.52 -14.17 3.75
N ASN A 118 9.90 -14.99 4.60
CA ASN A 118 10.56 -16.17 5.17
C ASN A 118 10.55 -17.35 4.20
N SER A 119 9.51 -17.47 3.37
CA SER A 119 9.42 -18.57 2.42
C SER A 119 10.04 -18.23 1.06
N ASN A 120 10.73 -19.20 0.46
CA ASN A 120 11.26 -19.08 -0.90
C ASN A 120 10.16 -18.79 -1.93
N ILE A 121 8.94 -19.30 -1.68
CA ILE A 121 7.78 -19.06 -2.55
C ILE A 121 7.42 -17.58 -2.51
N ALA A 122 7.30 -16.98 -1.31
CA ALA A 122 7.01 -15.56 -1.15
C ALA A 122 8.09 -14.68 -1.80
N GLN A 123 9.37 -15.02 -1.59
CA GLN A 123 10.49 -14.30 -2.22
C GLN A 123 10.42 -14.37 -3.75
N ASN A 124 10.14 -15.53 -4.33
CA ASN A 124 10.01 -15.69 -5.78
C ASN A 124 8.81 -14.94 -6.35
N ILE A 125 7.66 -14.96 -5.67
CA ILE A 125 6.47 -14.21 -6.09
C ILE A 125 6.80 -12.71 -6.12
N VAL A 126 7.30 -12.17 -5.02
CA VAL A 126 7.62 -10.74 -4.90
C VAL A 126 8.68 -10.32 -5.92
N LYS A 127 9.78 -11.08 -6.01
CA LYS A 127 10.84 -10.85 -7.00
C LYS A 127 10.31 -10.77 -8.43
N ASN A 128 9.52 -11.76 -8.84
CA ASN A 128 9.07 -11.85 -10.23
C ASN A 128 8.04 -10.77 -10.57
N LEU A 129 7.20 -10.35 -9.63
CA LEU A 129 6.24 -9.28 -9.86
C LEU A 129 6.91 -7.90 -9.88
N LEU A 130 7.72 -7.60 -8.86
CA LEU A 130 8.28 -6.26 -8.71
C LEU A 130 9.28 -5.90 -9.79
N LYS A 131 9.95 -6.87 -10.42
CA LYS A 131 10.84 -6.63 -11.57
C LYS A 131 10.13 -5.99 -12.77
N TYR A 132 8.84 -6.21 -12.91
CA TYR A 132 8.05 -5.67 -14.03
C TYR A 132 7.25 -4.42 -13.64
N CYS A 133 7.29 -3.99 -12.38
CA CYS A 133 6.66 -2.75 -11.96
C CYS A 133 7.40 -1.55 -12.54
N SER A 134 6.66 -0.50 -12.89
CA SER A 134 7.21 0.73 -13.47
C SER A 134 8.10 1.49 -12.49
N TYR A 135 7.68 1.52 -11.21
CA TYR A 135 8.44 2.10 -10.10
C TYR A 135 8.24 1.27 -8.85
N VAL A 136 9.33 1.08 -8.10
CA VAL A 136 9.31 0.41 -6.80
C VAL A 136 10.01 1.31 -5.80
N THR A 137 9.25 1.87 -4.87
CA THR A 137 9.78 2.67 -3.78
C THR A 137 9.50 2.00 -2.44
N VAL A 138 10.49 2.04 -1.55
CA VAL A 138 10.42 1.46 -0.21
C VAL A 138 10.75 2.53 0.83
N ARG A 139 10.20 2.40 2.04
CA ARG A 139 10.34 3.41 3.09
C ARG A 139 11.40 3.11 4.13
N ASP A 140 12.03 1.95 4.07
CA ASP A 140 13.03 1.52 5.04
C ASP A 140 14.18 0.75 4.40
N GLU A 141 15.35 0.82 5.04
CA GLU A 141 16.57 0.17 4.56
C GLU A 141 16.51 -1.36 4.53
N ASN A 142 15.73 -1.99 5.43
CA ASN A 142 15.60 -3.44 5.46
C ASN A 142 14.87 -3.93 4.20
N SER A 143 13.84 -3.21 3.80
CA SER A 143 13.11 -3.46 2.56
C SER A 143 14.01 -3.25 1.34
N LEU A 144 14.82 -2.19 1.32
CA LEU A 144 15.77 -1.92 0.25
C LEU A 144 16.78 -3.06 0.12
N LYS A 145 17.47 -3.42 1.20
CA LYS A 145 18.47 -4.52 1.23
C LYS A 145 17.86 -5.86 0.82
N LEU A 146 16.60 -6.13 1.22
CA LEU A 146 15.90 -7.34 0.81
C LEU A 146 15.67 -7.36 -0.70
N LEU A 147 15.18 -6.26 -1.28
CA LEU A 147 14.93 -6.17 -2.72
C LEU A 147 16.22 -6.21 -3.55
N GLU A 148 17.30 -5.59 -3.09
CA GLU A 148 18.63 -5.70 -3.69
C GLU A 148 19.11 -7.16 -3.73
N LYS A 149 18.99 -7.89 -2.60
CA LYS A 149 19.30 -9.33 -2.54
C LYS A 149 18.47 -10.16 -3.52
N LEU A 150 17.22 -9.77 -3.76
CA LEU A 150 16.33 -10.41 -4.72
C LEU A 150 16.60 -9.97 -6.18
N GLY A 151 17.48 -9.00 -6.40
CA GLY A 151 17.78 -8.44 -7.72
C GLY A 151 16.62 -7.62 -8.29
N VAL A 152 15.89 -6.92 -7.44
CA VAL A 152 14.80 -5.98 -7.80
C VAL A 152 15.31 -4.57 -7.62
N LYS A 153 15.24 -3.75 -8.67
CA LYS A 153 15.58 -2.33 -8.59
C LYS A 153 14.51 -1.59 -7.80
N SER A 154 14.93 -0.87 -6.76
CA SER A 154 14.04 -0.08 -5.92
C SER A 154 14.74 1.17 -5.40
N GLU A 155 13.98 2.12 -4.92
CA GLU A 155 14.46 3.40 -4.39
C GLU A 155 13.97 3.58 -2.96
N LEU A 156 14.88 4.01 -2.08
CA LEU A 156 14.54 4.37 -0.70
C LEU A 156 13.94 5.78 -0.68
N VAL A 157 12.75 5.89 -0.12
CA VAL A 157 12.05 7.16 0.05
C VAL A 157 11.62 7.35 1.50
N CYS A 158 11.26 8.56 1.86
CA CYS A 158 10.70 8.85 3.18
C CYS A 158 9.31 8.18 3.34
N ASP A 159 8.97 7.77 4.57
CA ASP A 159 7.62 7.30 4.86
C ASP A 159 6.61 8.43 4.58
N PRO A 160 5.57 8.19 3.77
CA PRO A 160 4.59 9.21 3.40
C PRO A 160 3.93 9.92 4.58
N ILE A 161 3.89 9.27 5.74
CA ILE A 161 3.28 9.85 6.95
C ILE A 161 3.96 11.16 7.39
N TYR A 162 5.25 11.36 7.06
CA TYR A 162 5.95 12.61 7.35
C TYR A 162 5.47 13.80 6.51
N SER A 163 4.67 13.55 5.48
CA SER A 163 4.03 14.60 4.67
C SER A 163 2.65 15.01 5.21
N LEU A 164 2.21 14.44 6.34
CA LEU A 164 0.99 14.87 7.00
C LEU A 164 1.20 16.25 7.65
N ASP A 165 0.28 17.16 7.39
CA ASP A 165 0.22 18.44 8.11
C ASP A 165 -0.33 18.20 9.52
N ILE A 166 0.58 17.92 10.45
CA ILE A 166 0.24 17.70 11.85
C ILE A 166 0.22 19.06 12.53
N LYS A 167 -1.00 19.57 12.79
CA LYS A 167 -1.15 20.76 13.62
C LYS A 167 -0.54 20.52 15.00
N SER A 168 0.30 21.43 15.45
CA SER A 168 0.88 21.37 16.79
C SER A 168 -0.25 21.33 17.83
N VAL A 169 -0.28 20.27 18.63
CA VAL A 169 -1.20 20.17 19.75
C VAL A 169 -0.54 20.84 20.99
N PRO A 170 -1.24 21.71 21.73
CA PRO A 170 -0.68 22.28 22.95
C PRO A 170 -0.25 21.16 23.90
N GLN A 171 0.96 21.28 24.43
CA GLN A 171 1.44 20.33 25.44
C GLN A 171 0.62 20.53 26.72
N ASN A 172 -0.21 19.55 27.07
CA ASN A 172 -1.07 19.56 28.24
C ASN A 172 -0.60 18.60 29.36
N GLY A 173 0.62 18.07 29.26
CA GLY A 173 1.19 17.14 30.22
C GLY A 173 0.62 15.70 30.12
N VAL A 174 -0.23 15.40 29.14
CA VAL A 174 -0.77 14.05 28.95
C VAL A 174 0.21 13.20 28.16
N ILE A 175 0.52 12.01 28.68
CA ILE A 175 1.34 11.00 28.00
C ILE A 175 0.38 9.94 27.44
N GLY A 176 0.35 9.78 26.12
CA GLY A 176 -0.37 8.71 25.45
C GLY A 176 0.47 7.43 25.38
N VAL A 177 -0.06 6.32 25.88
CA VAL A 177 0.58 5.00 25.78
C VAL A 177 -0.31 4.06 25.00
N GLN A 178 0.20 3.51 23.89
CA GLN A 178 -0.47 2.47 23.12
C GLN A 178 0.30 1.16 23.24
N LEU A 179 -0.35 0.15 23.74
CA LEU A 179 0.21 -1.19 23.85
C LEU A 179 -0.43 -2.11 22.80
N ARG A 180 0.39 -2.92 22.15
CA ARG A 180 -0.06 -3.97 21.25
C ARG A 180 0.50 -5.31 21.70
N GLU A 181 -0.38 -6.28 21.89
CA GLU A 181 0.04 -7.64 22.20
C GLU A 181 0.71 -8.27 20.97
N PHE A 182 1.94 -8.74 21.16
CA PHE A 182 2.69 -9.49 20.14
C PHE A 182 2.79 -10.95 20.57
N LYS A 183 2.23 -11.87 19.79
CA LYS A 183 2.19 -13.30 20.09
C LYS A 183 3.56 -14.02 20.12
N THR A 184 4.67 -13.30 19.94
CA THR A 184 6.01 -13.89 19.78
C THR A 184 7.06 -13.35 20.74
N MET A 185 6.68 -12.68 21.82
CA MET A 185 7.62 -12.40 22.91
C MET A 185 7.43 -13.42 24.02
N ASN A 186 8.15 -14.55 23.91
CA ASN A 186 8.48 -15.34 25.09
C ASN A 186 9.60 -14.56 25.80
N PHE A 187 9.26 -13.88 26.88
CA PHE A 187 10.26 -13.43 27.86
C PHE A 187 10.60 -14.66 28.70
N GLU A 188 11.74 -15.31 28.46
CA GLU A 188 12.41 -16.18 29.40
C GLU A 188 13.19 -15.35 30.40
#